data_5c8d96aeeba8019883ba6edd3a15f51e
#
_entry.id   5c8d96aeeba8019883ba6edd3a15f51e
#
_cell.length_a   1.000
_cell.length_b   1.000
_cell.length_c   1.000
_cell.angle_alpha   90.00
_cell.angle_beta   90.00
_cell.angle_gamma   90.00
#
_symmetry.space_group_name_H-M   'P 1'
#
loop_
_entity.id
_entity.type
_entity.pdbx_description
1 polymer ?
#
loop_
_entity_poly.entity_id
_entity_poly.type
_entity_poly.pdbx_seq_one_letter_code
_entity_poly.pdbx_strand_id
1 'polypeptide(L)'
;MALILVRHTTPDVAQGTCYGRTDLDVAPSFENEAAAVANALPSFVRIVTSPLQRCRKLADYLSRSANVPLTLDARLAEMDFGRWERVLWGDVPREELDLWASDFLHARPHGGESVAMLRQRTKEALRDLEALEGSTLVVTHSGVIKVLLSKGDGAQDFSTNIDFGGFVEMPRTSGDER
;
A
#
# COMPACT_ATOMS: atom_id res chain seq x y z
N MET A 1 19.71 0.98 -8.27
CA MET A 1 18.95 0.22 -7.24
C MET A 1 17.68 0.98 -6.95
N ALA A 2 16.52 0.31 -6.87
CA ALA A 2 15.21 0.95 -6.72
C ALA A 2 14.38 0.27 -5.65
N LEU A 3 13.42 1.00 -5.07
CA LEU A 3 12.27 0.42 -4.38
C LEU A 3 11.12 0.36 -5.39
N ILE A 4 10.55 -0.84 -5.56
CA ILE A 4 9.44 -1.08 -6.47
C ILE A 4 8.21 -1.29 -5.59
N LEU A 5 7.30 -0.31 -5.57
CA LEU A 5 6.07 -0.37 -4.78
C LEU A 5 4.96 -0.94 -5.64
N VAL A 6 4.41 -2.10 -5.31
CA VAL A 6 3.29 -2.72 -6.03
C VAL A 6 2.05 -2.77 -5.14
N ARG A 7 0.91 -2.36 -5.70
CA ARG A 7 -0.39 -2.53 -5.06
C ARG A 7 -0.84 -3.99 -5.23
N HIS A 8 -1.41 -4.59 -4.17
CA HIS A 8 -2.03 -5.92 -4.26
C HIS A 8 -3.03 -6.04 -5.42
N THR A 9 -3.31 -7.26 -5.86
CA THR A 9 -4.33 -7.59 -6.86
C THR A 9 -5.75 -7.31 -6.34
N THR A 10 -6.76 -7.44 -7.19
CA THR A 10 -8.16 -7.22 -6.83
C THR A 10 -8.55 -8.06 -5.61
N PRO A 11 -9.07 -7.45 -4.53
CA PRO A 11 -9.56 -8.18 -3.36
C PRO A 11 -10.99 -8.70 -3.59
N ASP A 12 -11.37 -9.75 -2.86
CA ASP A 12 -12.72 -10.29 -2.86
C ASP A 12 -13.64 -9.44 -1.96
N VAL A 13 -14.14 -8.36 -2.53
CA VAL A 13 -15.03 -7.40 -1.83
C VAL A 13 -15.91 -6.67 -2.85
N ALA A 14 -17.11 -6.28 -2.44
CA ALA A 14 -18.00 -5.48 -3.29
C ALA A 14 -17.37 -4.13 -3.64
N GLN A 15 -17.49 -3.72 -4.89
CA GLN A 15 -16.99 -2.43 -5.36
C GLN A 15 -17.57 -1.28 -4.53
N GLY A 16 -16.73 -0.30 -4.20
CA GLY A 16 -17.13 0.86 -3.41
C GLY A 16 -17.15 0.64 -1.90
N THR A 17 -16.76 -0.54 -1.42
CA THR A 17 -16.61 -0.81 0.01
C THR A 17 -15.33 -0.15 0.55
N CYS A 18 -15.44 0.51 1.70
CA CYS A 18 -14.28 0.98 2.46
C CYS A 18 -13.62 -0.21 3.18
N TYR A 19 -12.34 -0.38 3.01
CA TYR A 19 -11.54 -1.37 3.72
C TYR A 19 -10.09 -0.90 3.85
N GLY A 20 -9.47 -1.24 4.94
CA GLY A 20 -8.06 -1.00 5.18
C GLY A 20 -7.44 -2.17 5.94
N ARG A 21 -7.66 -2.25 7.24
CA ARG A 21 -7.16 -3.34 8.12
C ARG A 21 -7.98 -4.62 7.99
N THR A 22 -9.19 -4.56 7.46
CA THR A 22 -9.97 -5.78 7.16
C THR A 22 -9.12 -6.71 6.29
N ASP A 23 -8.94 -7.94 6.76
CA ASP A 23 -8.11 -8.94 6.09
C ASP A 23 -8.92 -9.69 5.02
N LEU A 24 -9.08 -9.04 3.87
CA LEU A 24 -9.80 -9.55 2.71
C LEU A 24 -8.93 -10.54 1.94
N ASP A 25 -9.57 -11.57 1.40
CA ASP A 25 -8.96 -12.48 0.45
C ASP A 25 -8.83 -11.84 -0.95
N VAL A 26 -8.21 -12.53 -1.88
CA VAL A 26 -8.07 -12.15 -3.29
C VAL A 26 -9.29 -12.60 -4.10
N ALA A 27 -9.63 -11.85 -5.15
CA ALA A 27 -10.70 -12.19 -6.08
C ALA A 27 -10.35 -13.45 -6.90
N PRO A 28 -11.36 -14.12 -7.53
CA PRO A 28 -11.13 -15.27 -8.40
C PRO A 28 -10.19 -15.02 -9.59
N SER A 29 -9.98 -13.76 -9.99
CA SER A 29 -9.05 -13.34 -11.03
C SER A 29 -7.57 -13.39 -10.63
N PHE A 30 -7.26 -13.72 -9.37
CA PHE A 30 -5.94 -13.62 -8.76
C PHE A 30 -4.81 -14.24 -9.60
N GLU A 31 -4.96 -15.46 -10.05
CA GLU A 31 -3.90 -16.17 -10.78
C GLU A 31 -3.49 -15.44 -12.07
N ASN A 32 -4.47 -14.92 -12.81
CA ASN A 32 -4.22 -14.16 -14.04
C ASN A 32 -3.58 -12.79 -13.73
N GLU A 33 -4.06 -12.11 -12.70
CA GLU A 33 -3.51 -10.81 -12.29
C GLU A 33 -2.08 -10.98 -11.77
N ALA A 34 -1.82 -11.98 -10.92
CA ALA A 34 -0.48 -12.24 -10.37
C ALA A 34 0.53 -12.60 -11.46
N ALA A 35 0.12 -13.39 -12.46
CA ALA A 35 0.96 -13.70 -13.63
C ALA A 35 1.27 -12.43 -14.45
N ALA A 36 0.28 -11.57 -14.68
CA ALA A 36 0.48 -10.31 -15.38
C ALA A 36 1.45 -9.38 -14.63
N VAL A 37 1.30 -9.27 -13.31
CA VAL A 37 2.23 -8.51 -12.44
C VAL A 37 3.64 -9.07 -12.55
N ALA A 38 3.81 -10.40 -12.43
CA ALA A 38 5.13 -11.04 -12.50
C ALA A 38 5.85 -10.74 -13.83
N ASN A 39 5.11 -10.70 -14.94
CA ASN A 39 5.66 -10.43 -16.27
C ASN A 39 6.00 -8.94 -16.48
N ALA A 40 5.37 -8.03 -15.77
CA ALA A 40 5.56 -6.59 -15.95
C ALA A 40 6.64 -6.01 -15.02
N LEU A 41 6.91 -6.64 -13.88
CA LEU A 41 7.84 -6.13 -12.87
C LEU A 41 9.30 -6.14 -13.36
N PRO A 42 10.07 -5.08 -13.05
CA PRO A 42 11.52 -5.11 -13.23
C PRO A 42 12.16 -6.09 -12.24
N SER A 43 13.45 -6.37 -12.42
CA SER A 43 14.18 -7.31 -11.56
C SER A 43 14.35 -6.78 -10.14
N PHE A 44 14.21 -7.68 -9.16
CA PHE A 44 14.41 -7.44 -7.74
C PHE A 44 15.09 -8.64 -7.06
N VAL A 45 15.68 -8.43 -5.90
CA VAL A 45 16.46 -9.48 -5.20
C VAL A 45 15.78 -9.93 -3.89
N ARG A 46 14.72 -9.25 -3.46
CA ARG A 46 13.91 -9.60 -2.28
C ARG A 46 12.53 -8.97 -2.34
N ILE A 47 11.64 -9.51 -1.54
CA ILE A 47 10.30 -8.97 -1.33
C ILE A 47 10.09 -8.64 0.13
N VAL A 48 9.50 -7.46 0.40
CA VAL A 48 8.95 -7.09 1.70
C VAL A 48 7.46 -6.80 1.52
N THR A 49 6.60 -7.36 2.36
CA THR A 49 5.16 -7.28 2.14
C THR A 49 4.37 -6.91 3.40
N SER A 50 3.25 -6.23 3.19
CA SER A 50 2.19 -6.13 4.20
C SER A 50 1.74 -7.51 4.67
N PRO A 51 1.38 -7.68 5.96
CA PRO A 51 0.91 -8.96 6.49
C PRO A 51 -0.51 -9.34 6.05
N LEU A 52 -1.28 -8.43 5.43
CA LEU A 52 -2.66 -8.69 5.00
C LEU A 52 -2.69 -9.68 3.83
N GLN A 53 -3.66 -10.62 3.85
CA GLN A 53 -3.73 -11.77 2.93
C GLN A 53 -3.60 -11.39 1.45
N ARG A 54 -4.29 -10.33 1.01
CA ARG A 54 -4.24 -9.86 -0.38
C ARG A 54 -2.85 -9.46 -0.86
N CYS A 55 -2.01 -8.94 0.05
CA CYS A 55 -0.60 -8.65 -0.23
C CYS A 55 0.26 -9.91 -0.12
N ARG A 56 0.06 -10.72 0.93
CA ARG A 56 0.83 -11.95 1.16
C ARG A 56 0.71 -12.92 0.01
N LYS A 57 -0.51 -13.16 -0.49
CA LYS A 57 -0.75 -14.09 -1.60
C LYS A 57 -0.01 -13.66 -2.86
N LEU A 58 -0.05 -12.35 -3.21
CA LEU A 58 0.73 -11.82 -4.33
C LEU A 58 2.24 -11.96 -4.07
N ALA A 59 2.70 -11.60 -2.88
CA ALA A 59 4.11 -11.68 -2.51
C ALA A 59 4.63 -13.13 -2.53
N ASP A 60 3.84 -14.09 -2.03
CA ASP A 60 4.16 -15.52 -2.07
C ASP A 60 4.26 -16.05 -3.52
N TYR A 61 3.34 -15.62 -4.39
CA TYR A 61 3.38 -15.96 -5.82
C TYR A 61 4.66 -15.44 -6.48
N LEU A 62 4.97 -14.15 -6.27
CA LEU A 62 6.14 -13.48 -6.86
C LEU A 62 7.46 -14.03 -6.30
N SER A 63 7.53 -14.33 -4.99
CA SER A 63 8.69 -14.92 -4.35
C SER A 63 9.04 -16.29 -4.93
N ARG A 64 8.02 -17.15 -5.12
CA ARG A 64 8.23 -18.45 -5.77
C ARG A 64 8.63 -18.31 -7.22
N SER A 65 7.99 -17.41 -7.97
CA SER A 65 8.27 -17.19 -9.39
C SER A 65 9.68 -16.67 -9.64
N ALA A 66 10.16 -15.74 -8.80
CA ALA A 66 11.47 -15.13 -8.93
C ALA A 66 12.58 -15.84 -8.11
N ASN A 67 12.21 -16.81 -7.28
CA ASN A 67 13.10 -17.52 -6.34
C ASN A 67 13.91 -16.55 -5.45
N VAL A 68 13.22 -15.61 -4.80
CA VAL A 68 13.81 -14.59 -3.91
C VAL A 68 13.20 -14.67 -2.51
N PRO A 69 13.93 -14.24 -1.46
CA PRO A 69 13.42 -14.21 -0.09
C PRO A 69 12.26 -13.24 0.08
N LEU A 70 11.33 -13.59 0.98
CA LEU A 70 10.15 -12.83 1.35
C LEU A 70 10.15 -12.56 2.86
N THR A 71 9.90 -11.32 3.27
CA THR A 71 9.71 -10.92 4.67
C THR A 71 8.42 -10.09 4.84
N LEU A 72 7.85 -10.12 6.04
CA LEU A 72 6.66 -9.36 6.41
C LEU A 72 7.07 -8.09 7.18
N ASP A 73 6.41 -6.99 6.91
CA ASP A 73 6.53 -5.76 7.71
C ASP A 73 5.13 -5.19 8.01
N ALA A 74 4.74 -5.20 9.28
CA ALA A 74 3.43 -4.72 9.73
C ALA A 74 3.22 -3.22 9.45
N ARG A 75 4.30 -2.43 9.33
CA ARG A 75 4.24 -1.00 9.00
C ARG A 75 3.76 -0.73 7.57
N LEU A 76 3.76 -1.75 6.71
CA LEU A 76 3.26 -1.68 5.32
C LEU A 76 1.77 -2.03 5.19
N ALA A 77 1.06 -2.32 6.29
CA ALA A 77 -0.37 -2.57 6.25
C ALA A 77 -1.16 -1.30 5.86
N GLU A 78 -2.35 -1.48 5.29
CA GLU A 78 -3.22 -0.35 4.90
C GLU A 78 -3.67 0.47 6.12
N MET A 79 -4.17 1.66 5.88
CA MET A 79 -4.77 2.54 6.87
C MET A 79 -5.93 1.83 7.58
N ASP A 80 -6.00 1.99 8.90
CA ASP A 80 -7.15 1.55 9.69
C ASP A 80 -8.29 2.56 9.55
N PHE A 81 -9.37 2.17 8.88
CA PHE A 81 -10.57 3.00 8.71
C PHE A 81 -11.60 2.83 9.84
N GLY A 82 -11.25 2.11 10.92
CA GLY A 82 -12.11 1.99 12.10
C GLY A 82 -13.53 1.57 11.76
N ARG A 83 -14.55 2.37 12.21
CA ARG A 83 -15.95 2.04 11.98
C ARG A 83 -16.43 2.15 10.52
N TRP A 84 -15.63 2.74 9.62
CA TRP A 84 -15.95 2.74 8.19
C TRP A 84 -15.57 1.44 7.49
N GLU A 85 -14.77 0.59 8.12
CA GLU A 85 -14.40 -0.71 7.57
C GLU A 85 -15.66 -1.52 7.21
N ARG A 86 -15.70 -2.07 5.98
CA ARG A 86 -16.82 -2.82 5.38
C ARG A 86 -18.09 -2.02 5.10
N VAL A 87 -18.07 -0.71 5.25
CA VAL A 87 -19.17 0.18 4.86
C VAL A 87 -18.96 0.63 3.41
N LEU A 88 -20.03 0.78 2.64
CA LEU A 88 -19.92 1.41 1.31
C LEU A 88 -19.58 2.89 1.49
N TRP A 89 -18.68 3.43 0.68
CA TRP A 89 -18.32 4.84 0.72
C TRP A 89 -19.55 5.77 0.59
N GLY A 90 -20.56 5.34 -0.17
CA GLY A 90 -21.81 6.08 -0.32
C GLY A 90 -22.69 6.09 0.93
N ASP A 91 -22.46 5.16 1.88
CA ASP A 91 -23.22 5.03 3.13
C ASP A 91 -22.49 5.67 4.33
N VAL A 92 -21.25 6.13 4.12
CA VAL A 92 -20.53 6.89 5.16
C VAL A 92 -21.20 8.25 5.34
N PRO A 93 -21.52 8.68 6.60
CA PRO A 93 -22.17 9.96 6.85
C PRO A 93 -21.40 11.13 6.23
N ARG A 94 -22.10 12.00 5.51
CA ARG A 94 -21.51 13.13 4.79
C ARG A 94 -20.74 14.05 5.71
N GLU A 95 -21.25 14.30 6.91
CA GLU A 95 -20.58 15.15 7.89
C GLU A 95 -19.25 14.58 8.33
N GLU A 96 -19.11 13.25 8.40
CA GLU A 96 -17.84 12.59 8.75
C GLU A 96 -16.82 12.70 7.60
N LEU A 97 -17.28 12.56 6.35
CA LEU A 97 -16.43 12.78 5.18
C LEU A 97 -15.97 14.23 5.07
N ASP A 98 -16.85 15.19 5.33
CA ASP A 98 -16.53 16.62 5.33
C ASP A 98 -15.55 16.98 6.46
N LEU A 99 -15.71 16.39 7.64
CA LEU A 99 -14.76 16.54 8.75
C LEU A 99 -13.37 15.96 8.37
N TRP A 100 -13.34 14.78 7.77
CA TRP A 100 -12.08 14.17 7.29
C TRP A 100 -11.42 15.03 6.23
N ALA A 101 -12.16 15.55 5.28
CA ALA A 101 -11.65 16.42 4.22
C ALA A 101 -11.13 17.76 4.75
N SER A 102 -11.73 18.32 5.82
CA SER A 102 -11.32 19.61 6.39
C SER A 102 -9.97 19.58 7.12
N ASP A 103 -9.60 18.41 7.66
CA ASP A 103 -8.28 18.16 8.28
C ASP A 103 -7.78 16.76 7.86
N PHE A 104 -7.45 16.64 6.59
CA PHE A 104 -7.13 15.37 5.93
C PHE A 104 -6.01 14.59 6.62
N LEU A 105 -5.01 15.29 7.17
CA LEU A 105 -3.87 14.62 7.80
C LEU A 105 -4.21 14.07 9.19
N HIS A 106 -5.01 14.79 9.98
CA HIS A 106 -5.14 14.49 11.41
C HIS A 106 -6.52 14.03 11.82
N ALA A 107 -7.59 14.42 11.07
CA ALA A 107 -8.95 14.02 11.43
C ALA A 107 -9.12 12.49 11.39
N ARG A 108 -9.87 11.98 12.36
CA ARG A 108 -10.15 10.56 12.55
C ARG A 108 -11.65 10.33 12.85
N PRO A 109 -12.57 10.81 12.01
CA PRO A 109 -13.99 10.65 12.28
C PRO A 109 -14.41 9.19 12.39
N HIS A 110 -13.72 8.30 11.71
CA HIS A 110 -13.90 6.84 11.75
C HIS A 110 -13.34 6.16 13.01
N GLY A 111 -12.56 6.86 13.84
CA GLY A 111 -11.95 6.31 15.06
C GLY A 111 -10.73 5.39 14.83
N GLY A 112 -10.31 5.21 13.58
CA GLY A 112 -9.14 4.42 13.22
C GLY A 112 -7.84 5.24 13.19
N GLU A 113 -7.01 5.03 12.19
CA GLU A 113 -5.71 5.67 12.00
C GLU A 113 -5.87 6.99 11.21
N SER A 114 -5.12 8.04 11.55
CA SER A 114 -5.04 9.23 10.68
C SER A 114 -4.06 9.01 9.52
N VAL A 115 -4.17 9.83 8.46
CA VAL A 115 -3.21 9.84 7.36
C VAL A 115 -1.79 10.17 7.86
N ALA A 116 -1.65 11.06 8.84
CA ALA A 116 -0.37 11.39 9.45
C ALA A 116 0.26 10.19 10.18
N MET A 117 -0.52 9.40 10.90
CA MET A 117 -0.06 8.16 11.56
C MET A 117 0.39 7.12 10.51
N LEU A 118 -0.42 6.90 9.48
CA LEU A 118 -0.05 6.04 8.33
C LEU A 118 1.28 6.49 7.73
N ARG A 119 1.41 7.78 7.43
CA ARG A 119 2.63 8.36 6.84
C ARG A 119 3.86 8.20 7.73
N GLN A 120 3.71 8.37 9.03
CA GLN A 120 4.82 8.19 9.97
C GLN A 120 5.37 6.77 9.93
N ARG A 121 4.50 5.75 10.16
CA ARG A 121 4.96 4.35 10.19
C ARG A 121 5.50 3.85 8.85
N THR A 122 4.91 4.31 7.73
CA THR A 122 5.40 3.91 6.41
C THR A 122 6.74 4.56 6.07
N LYS A 123 6.99 5.81 6.47
CA LYS A 123 8.31 6.46 6.33
C LYS A 123 9.38 5.79 7.18
N GLU A 124 9.03 5.26 8.35
CA GLU A 124 9.97 4.46 9.16
C GLU A 124 10.34 3.16 8.44
N ALA A 125 9.35 2.45 7.88
CA ALA A 125 9.62 1.27 7.04
C ALA A 125 10.49 1.63 5.82
N LEU A 126 10.19 2.75 5.14
CA LEU A 126 10.94 3.19 3.97
C LEU A 126 12.42 3.40 4.27
N ARG A 127 12.74 4.07 5.38
CA ARG A 127 14.15 4.28 5.80
C ARG A 127 14.92 2.98 5.96
N ASP A 128 14.30 1.97 6.59
CA ASP A 128 14.92 0.66 6.76
C ASP A 128 15.11 -0.05 5.40
N LEU A 129 14.14 0.08 4.51
CA LEU A 129 14.19 -0.50 3.16
C LEU A 129 15.24 0.17 2.26
N GLU A 130 15.41 1.48 2.39
CA GLU A 130 16.43 2.25 1.65
C GLU A 130 17.85 1.87 2.06
N ALA A 131 18.06 1.41 3.28
CA ALA A 131 19.36 0.94 3.77
C ALA A 131 19.77 -0.43 3.19
N LEU A 132 18.84 -1.20 2.59
CA LEU A 132 19.13 -2.53 2.05
C LEU A 132 19.80 -2.44 0.68
N GLU A 133 20.82 -3.25 0.41
CA GLU A 133 21.43 -3.34 -0.91
C GLU A 133 20.53 -4.06 -1.93
N GLY A 134 20.65 -3.71 -3.23
CA GLY A 134 19.86 -4.30 -4.31
C GLY A 134 18.43 -3.75 -4.41
N SER A 135 17.73 -4.05 -5.49
CA SER A 135 16.33 -3.63 -5.67
C SER A 135 15.40 -4.45 -4.80
N THR A 136 14.48 -3.78 -4.10
CA THR A 136 13.50 -4.42 -3.20
C THR A 136 12.09 -4.20 -3.75
N LEU A 137 11.34 -5.28 -3.91
CA LEU A 137 9.92 -5.23 -4.21
C LEU A 137 9.13 -5.09 -2.91
N VAL A 138 8.24 -4.11 -2.83
CA VAL A 138 7.36 -3.85 -1.69
C VAL A 138 5.93 -4.10 -2.11
N VAL A 139 5.32 -5.18 -1.60
CA VAL A 139 3.91 -5.51 -1.88
C VAL A 139 3.05 -4.90 -0.79
N THR A 140 2.21 -3.93 -1.18
CA THR A 140 1.47 -3.11 -0.23
C THR A 140 0.13 -2.62 -0.79
N HIS A 141 -0.37 -1.51 -0.29
CA HIS A 141 -1.70 -0.96 -0.52
C HIS A 141 -1.65 0.43 -1.14
N SER A 142 -2.77 0.85 -1.73
CA SER A 142 -2.89 2.17 -2.36
C SER A 142 -2.60 3.32 -1.39
N GLY A 143 -3.13 3.29 -0.16
CA GLY A 143 -2.90 4.34 0.83
C GLY A 143 -1.44 4.46 1.22
N VAL A 144 -0.75 3.34 1.43
CA VAL A 144 0.69 3.29 1.72
C VAL A 144 1.50 3.91 0.56
N ILE A 145 1.20 3.52 -0.68
CA ILE A 145 1.90 4.06 -1.85
C ILE A 145 1.66 5.57 -1.97
N LYS A 146 0.42 6.03 -1.79
CA LYS A 146 0.07 7.45 -1.85
C LYS A 146 0.84 8.28 -0.84
N VAL A 147 0.94 7.84 0.43
CA VAL A 147 1.68 8.59 1.45
C VAL A 147 3.20 8.57 1.23
N LEU A 148 3.75 7.53 0.62
CA LEU A 148 5.17 7.46 0.27
C LEU A 148 5.52 8.36 -0.91
N LEU A 149 4.60 8.54 -1.86
CA LEU A 149 4.79 9.40 -3.03
C LEU A 149 4.39 10.86 -2.80
N SER A 150 3.67 11.16 -1.69
CA SER A 150 3.20 12.51 -1.41
C SER A 150 4.35 13.49 -1.19
N LYS A 151 4.25 14.69 -1.80
CA LYS A 151 5.27 15.74 -1.70
C LYS A 151 4.86 16.87 -0.74
N GLY A 152 3.61 16.88 -0.29
CA GLY A 152 3.05 17.90 0.58
C GLY A 152 2.05 17.34 1.57
N ASP A 153 1.24 18.21 2.17
CA ASP A 153 0.31 17.90 3.24
C ASP A 153 -1.17 18.07 2.82
N GLY A 154 -1.42 18.63 1.65
CA GLY A 154 -2.78 18.79 1.14
C GLY A 154 -3.35 17.49 0.56
N ALA A 155 -4.67 17.31 0.60
CA ALA A 155 -5.33 16.12 0.06
C ALA A 155 -4.97 15.84 -1.41
N GLN A 156 -4.72 16.89 -2.21
CA GLN A 156 -4.27 16.78 -3.60
C GLN A 156 -2.91 16.10 -3.76
N ASP A 157 -2.04 16.18 -2.74
CA ASP A 157 -0.71 15.57 -2.76
C ASP A 157 -0.76 14.02 -2.65
N PHE A 158 -1.93 13.49 -2.26
CA PHE A 158 -2.23 12.07 -2.14
C PHE A 158 -3.10 11.52 -3.27
N SER A 159 -3.21 12.26 -4.37
CA SER A 159 -4.11 11.94 -5.50
C SER A 159 -3.57 10.85 -6.45
N THR A 160 -2.33 10.39 -6.28
CA THR A 160 -1.75 9.35 -7.13
C THR A 160 -2.66 8.13 -7.18
N ASN A 161 -3.10 7.75 -8.38
CA ASN A 161 -3.88 6.54 -8.59
C ASN A 161 -2.98 5.40 -9.07
N ILE A 162 -3.11 4.25 -8.43
CA ILE A 162 -2.42 3.02 -8.80
C ILE A 162 -3.47 1.91 -8.88
N ASP A 163 -3.61 1.31 -10.04
CA ASP A 163 -4.54 0.21 -10.26
C ASP A 163 -4.13 -1.04 -9.44
N PHE A 164 -5.04 -1.98 -9.25
CA PHE A 164 -4.71 -3.27 -8.66
C PHE A 164 -3.64 -3.97 -9.50
N GLY A 165 -2.60 -4.48 -8.85
CA GLY A 165 -1.43 -5.02 -9.53
C GLY A 165 -0.50 -3.99 -10.17
N GLY A 166 -0.87 -2.70 -10.18
CA GLY A 166 -0.02 -1.62 -10.67
C GLY A 166 1.18 -1.37 -9.74
N PHE A 167 2.26 -0.84 -10.30
CA PHE A 167 3.47 -0.54 -9.53
C PHE A 167 4.12 0.78 -9.94
N VAL A 168 4.97 1.29 -9.07
CA VAL A 168 5.83 2.45 -9.31
C VAL A 168 7.25 2.14 -8.83
N GLU A 169 8.23 2.67 -9.53
CA GLU A 169 9.62 2.63 -9.10
C GLU A 169 10.00 3.94 -8.40
N MET A 170 10.52 3.82 -7.20
CA MET A 170 11.14 4.93 -6.48
C MET A 170 12.65 4.81 -6.58
N PRO A 171 13.34 5.75 -7.27
CA PRO A 171 14.79 5.78 -7.19
C PRO A 171 15.20 6.01 -5.74
N ARG A 172 16.18 5.27 -5.26
CA ARG A 172 16.75 5.56 -3.94
C ARG A 172 17.43 6.91 -3.99
N THR A 173 17.16 7.74 -3.01
CA THR A 173 17.98 8.91 -2.78
C THR A 173 19.38 8.38 -2.41
N SER A 174 20.32 8.50 -3.35
CA SER A 174 21.73 8.33 -3.01
C SER A 174 22.05 9.31 -1.89
N GLY A 175 22.37 8.79 -0.72
CA GLY A 175 22.87 9.60 0.38
C GLY A 175 24.24 10.16 -0.01
N ASP A 176 24.21 11.22 -0.80
CA ASP A 176 25.37 12.01 -1.16
C ASP A 176 25.04 13.49 -0.87
N GLU A 177 25.20 13.83 0.39
CA GLU A 177 25.58 15.17 0.83
C GLU A 177 26.20 15.02 2.22
N ARG A 178 27.53 14.84 2.22
CA ARG A 178 28.37 15.18 3.36
C ARG A 178 29.13 16.45 3.05
#